data_5896a2bb27da2e1b3add3f3f8000aa86
#
_entry.id   5896a2bb27da2e1b3add3f3f8000aa86
#
_cell.length_a   1.000
_cell.length_b   1.000
_cell.length_c   1.000
_cell.angle_alpha   90.00
_cell.angle_beta   90.00
_cell.angle_gamma   90.00
#
_symmetry.space_group_name_H-M   'P 1'
#
loop_
_entity.id
_entity.type
_entity.pdbx_description
1 polymer ?
#
loop_
_entity_poly.entity_id
_entity_poly.type
_entity_poly.pdbx_seq_one_letter_code
_entity_poly.pdbx_strand_id
1 'polypeptide(L)'
;MNLCKRACLYSIRKKGKTLTLLAFLLVMATLMLTCLSIQSATETANANIKKALLGYFTINAKTLENGIPEDTVSQILDVDGLSGRYTLRSYTYATYFDADGNLLEINTEGAAQVPEGYENAGRVVANSNSQEDSYFTDGGFEMVEGNSITTETGSQVLIHEKFAQRNGLSVGDTMLLGNVEDKDKTIPVTVAGIFTNTEEQDSIGMAPSYDLYDNIVFTDLSTASFLLYGTEGTTNVQYGDFYVNDPDELERIMTDVQELDGVDWESCTLTRYDNDYQNAKESLEGLQNIVFIAIAVVSVICFLVLALFLTLRLRGRIHETGVYLAMGISKGSVLLQYLLEVILVAAIALVISFGT
;
A
#
# COMPACT_ATOMS: atom_id res chain seq x y z
N MET A 1 -36.77 24.46 47.43
CA MET A 1 -36.13 24.88 46.14
C MET A 1 -35.32 23.73 45.60
N ASN A 2 -35.53 23.28 44.36
CA ASN A 2 -34.83 22.14 43.78
C ASN A 2 -33.32 22.38 43.72
N LEU A 3 -32.52 21.31 43.97
CA LEU A 3 -31.05 21.32 43.98
C LEU A 3 -30.46 21.97 42.71
N CYS A 4 -30.98 21.64 41.54
CA CYS A 4 -30.54 22.19 40.25
C CYS A 4 -30.77 23.70 40.17
N LYS A 5 -31.92 24.23 40.67
CA LYS A 5 -32.20 25.66 40.68
C LYS A 5 -31.23 26.45 41.59
N ARG A 6 -30.81 25.84 42.74
CA ARG A 6 -29.80 26.42 43.64
C ARG A 6 -28.42 26.45 43.00
N ALA A 7 -28.00 25.37 42.31
CA ALA A 7 -26.73 25.29 41.63
C ALA A 7 -26.64 26.33 40.47
N CYS A 8 -27.68 26.46 39.70
CA CYS A 8 -27.76 27.42 38.58
C CYS A 8 -27.71 28.89 39.09
N LEU A 9 -28.52 29.22 40.10
CA LEU A 9 -28.55 30.56 40.67
C LEU A 9 -27.19 30.96 41.31
N TYR A 10 -26.49 30.02 41.93
CA TYR A 10 -25.16 30.27 42.49
C TYR A 10 -24.14 30.57 41.41
N SER A 11 -24.10 29.78 40.33
CA SER A 11 -23.20 29.96 39.21
C SER A 11 -23.40 31.33 38.55
N ILE A 12 -24.64 31.82 38.44
CA ILE A 12 -24.96 33.13 37.87
C ILE A 12 -24.57 34.29 38.80
N ARG A 13 -24.77 34.12 40.13
CA ARG A 13 -24.48 35.18 41.11
C ARG A 13 -23.00 35.39 41.42
N LYS A 14 -22.17 34.34 41.36
CA LYS A 14 -20.72 34.39 41.66
C LYS A 14 -19.90 34.32 40.39
N LYS A 15 -20.16 35.22 39.43
CA LYS A 15 -19.58 35.23 38.05
C LYS A 15 -18.07 35.05 38.03
N GLY A 16 -17.30 35.73 38.91
CA GLY A 16 -15.82 35.62 38.90
C GLY A 16 -15.33 34.20 39.24
N LYS A 17 -15.91 33.54 40.27
CA LYS A 17 -15.53 32.16 40.65
C LYS A 17 -15.99 31.12 39.67
N THR A 18 -17.09 31.37 38.95
CA THR A 18 -17.59 30.50 37.90
C THR A 18 -16.78 30.64 36.62
N LEU A 19 -16.36 31.87 36.27
CA LEU A 19 -15.51 32.15 35.12
C LEU A 19 -14.13 31.52 35.25
N THR A 20 -13.50 31.57 36.43
CA THR A 20 -12.20 30.90 36.68
C THR A 20 -12.31 29.37 36.55
N LEU A 21 -13.41 28.78 37.06
CA LEU A 21 -13.67 27.36 36.88
C LEU A 21 -13.91 27.01 35.42
N LEU A 22 -14.70 27.84 34.72
CA LEU A 22 -14.98 27.64 33.29
C LEU A 22 -13.69 27.70 32.47
N ALA A 23 -12.86 28.71 32.66
CA ALA A 23 -11.58 28.86 31.95
C ALA A 23 -10.66 27.65 32.18
N PHE A 24 -10.59 27.20 33.44
CA PHE A 24 -9.77 26.04 33.78
C PHE A 24 -10.31 24.74 33.12
N LEU A 25 -11.61 24.49 33.23
CA LEU A 25 -12.24 23.31 32.61
C LEU A 25 -12.17 23.36 31.08
N LEU A 26 -12.21 24.57 30.48
CA LEU A 26 -12.08 24.76 29.04
C LEU A 26 -10.66 24.36 28.56
N VAL A 27 -9.61 24.83 29.25
CA VAL A 27 -8.24 24.44 28.93
C VAL A 27 -8.04 22.93 29.07
N MET A 28 -8.58 22.31 30.12
CA MET A 28 -8.52 20.85 30.28
C MET A 28 -9.27 20.11 29.16
N ALA A 29 -10.46 20.56 28.83
CA ALA A 29 -11.28 19.93 27.78
C ALA A 29 -10.59 20.06 26.40
N THR A 30 -10.04 21.23 26.07
CA THR A 30 -9.31 21.40 24.80
C THR A 30 -8.07 20.53 24.74
N LEU A 31 -7.27 20.41 25.79
CA LEU A 31 -6.12 19.51 25.83
C LEU A 31 -6.52 18.04 25.62
N MET A 32 -7.56 17.58 26.30
CA MET A 32 -8.06 16.21 26.13
C MET A 32 -8.58 15.96 24.72
N LEU A 33 -9.37 16.88 24.17
CA LEU A 33 -9.88 16.77 22.81
C LEU A 33 -8.75 16.79 21.76
N THR A 34 -7.74 17.62 21.95
CA THR A 34 -6.54 17.63 21.08
C THR A 34 -5.84 16.27 21.08
N CYS A 35 -5.63 15.68 22.27
CA CYS A 35 -5.03 14.35 22.37
C CYS A 35 -5.88 13.27 21.66
N LEU A 36 -7.20 13.28 21.85
CA LEU A 36 -8.12 12.35 21.17
C LEU A 36 -8.15 12.56 19.65
N SER A 37 -8.07 13.82 19.19
CA SER A 37 -7.99 14.13 17.75
C SER A 37 -6.69 13.60 17.13
N ILE A 38 -5.55 13.72 17.80
CA ILE A 38 -4.28 13.17 17.34
C ILE A 38 -4.36 11.64 17.27
N GLN A 39 -4.94 10.99 18.27
CA GLN A 39 -5.13 9.53 18.26
C GLN A 39 -5.97 9.10 17.04
N SER A 40 -7.12 9.73 16.82
CA SER A 40 -8.00 9.42 15.69
C SER A 40 -7.31 9.70 14.33
N ALA A 41 -6.53 10.77 14.25
CA ALA A 41 -5.75 11.08 13.04
C ALA A 41 -4.69 10.00 12.77
N THR A 42 -4.01 9.49 13.80
CA THR A 42 -3.02 8.43 13.69
C THR A 42 -3.64 7.11 13.26
N GLU A 43 -4.83 6.75 13.80
CA GLU A 43 -5.59 5.56 13.37
C GLU A 43 -6.02 5.67 11.91
N THR A 44 -6.49 6.85 11.48
CA THR A 44 -6.84 7.11 10.08
C THR A 44 -5.62 7.05 9.16
N ALA A 45 -4.48 7.60 9.59
CA ALA A 45 -3.23 7.52 8.85
C ALA A 45 -2.78 6.07 8.67
N ASN A 46 -2.87 5.24 9.72
CA ASN A 46 -2.55 3.80 9.65
C ASN A 46 -3.44 3.06 8.63
N ALA A 47 -4.75 3.33 8.66
CA ALA A 47 -5.67 2.73 7.69
C ALA A 47 -5.39 3.17 6.24
N ASN A 48 -4.97 4.42 6.03
CA ASN A 48 -4.59 4.91 4.71
C ASN A 48 -3.26 4.32 4.23
N ILE A 49 -2.29 4.16 5.13
CA ILE A 49 -1.00 3.55 4.82
C ILE A 49 -1.17 2.07 4.44
N LYS A 50 -2.01 1.32 5.15
CA LYS A 50 -2.36 -0.06 4.78
C LYS A 50 -2.92 -0.17 3.35
N LYS A 51 -3.70 0.83 2.93
CA LYS A 51 -4.28 0.86 1.57
C LYS A 51 -3.30 1.36 0.51
N ALA A 52 -2.38 2.25 0.87
CA ALA A 52 -1.42 2.84 -0.06
C ALA A 52 -0.18 1.96 -0.25
N LEU A 53 0.32 1.36 0.83
CA LEU A 53 1.47 0.48 0.83
C LEU A 53 0.98 -0.98 0.88
N LEU A 54 0.46 -1.43 -0.25
CA LEU A 54 0.01 -2.82 -0.41
C LEU A 54 1.18 -3.77 -0.18
N GLY A 55 1.04 -4.68 0.78
CA GLY A 55 1.95 -5.81 0.88
C GLY A 55 1.67 -6.82 -0.22
N TYR A 56 2.71 -7.42 -0.75
CA TYR A 56 2.60 -8.54 -1.68
C TYR A 56 3.72 -9.55 -1.43
N PHE A 57 3.55 -10.75 -1.92
CA PHE A 57 4.61 -11.72 -2.01
C PHE A 57 4.82 -12.15 -3.45
N THR A 58 6.06 -12.49 -3.76
CA THR A 58 6.44 -13.03 -5.05
C THR A 58 6.74 -14.51 -4.92
N ILE A 59 6.16 -15.32 -5.77
CA ILE A 59 6.60 -16.69 -6.01
C ILE A 59 7.54 -16.65 -7.21
N ASN A 60 8.76 -17.13 -7.03
CA ASN A 60 9.78 -17.19 -8.07
C ASN A 60 10.19 -18.64 -8.29
N ALA A 61 9.95 -19.19 -9.47
CA ALA A 61 10.43 -20.49 -9.88
C ALA A 61 11.94 -20.42 -10.20
N LYS A 62 12.73 -21.28 -9.56
CA LYS A 62 14.20 -21.33 -9.74
C LYS A 62 14.62 -21.75 -11.15
N THR A 63 13.79 -22.51 -11.83
CA THR A 63 14.03 -22.97 -13.20
C THR A 63 12.75 -22.78 -14.03
N LEU A 64 12.91 -22.60 -15.35
CA LEU A 64 11.80 -22.51 -16.29
C LEU A 64 10.93 -23.78 -16.32
N GLU A 65 11.55 -24.94 -16.16
CA GLU A 65 10.87 -26.24 -16.18
C GLU A 65 9.91 -26.42 -14.98
N ASN A 66 10.19 -25.76 -13.87
CA ASN A 66 9.45 -25.86 -12.62
C ASN A 66 8.62 -24.60 -12.33
N GLY A 67 8.16 -23.94 -13.37
CA GLY A 67 7.28 -22.76 -13.23
C GLY A 67 5.99 -23.08 -12.47
N ILE A 68 5.29 -22.06 -12.06
CA ILE A 68 3.98 -22.13 -11.39
C ILE A 68 2.95 -22.52 -12.45
N PRO A 69 2.26 -23.68 -12.33
CA PRO A 69 1.20 -24.03 -13.25
C PRO A 69 0.01 -23.04 -13.16
N GLU A 70 -0.63 -22.77 -14.29
CA GLU A 70 -1.79 -21.86 -14.35
C GLU A 70 -2.93 -22.29 -13.42
N ASP A 71 -3.19 -23.59 -13.31
CA ASP A 71 -4.19 -24.15 -12.39
C ASP A 71 -3.87 -23.81 -10.93
N THR A 72 -2.59 -23.75 -10.57
CA THR A 72 -2.16 -23.40 -9.22
C THR A 72 -2.32 -21.91 -8.95
N VAL A 73 -2.15 -21.05 -9.96
CA VAL A 73 -2.44 -19.61 -9.81
C VAL A 73 -3.88 -19.40 -9.38
N SER A 74 -4.83 -20.13 -9.99
CA SER A 74 -6.23 -20.05 -9.60
C SER A 74 -6.48 -20.50 -8.16
N GLN A 75 -5.81 -21.56 -7.70
CA GLN A 75 -5.87 -22.02 -6.29
C GLN A 75 -5.26 -21.00 -5.34
N ILE A 76 -4.14 -20.36 -5.72
CA ILE A 76 -3.53 -19.29 -4.92
C ILE A 76 -4.52 -18.13 -4.76
N LEU A 77 -5.18 -17.72 -5.83
CA LEU A 77 -6.14 -16.60 -5.80
C LEU A 77 -7.38 -16.88 -4.94
N ASP A 78 -7.70 -18.14 -4.67
CA ASP A 78 -8.81 -18.55 -3.79
C ASP A 78 -8.43 -18.51 -2.30
N VAL A 79 -7.15 -18.28 -1.97
CA VAL A 79 -6.71 -18.16 -0.56
C VAL A 79 -7.28 -16.88 0.06
N ASP A 80 -7.90 -17.04 1.25
CA ASP A 80 -8.52 -15.92 1.96
C ASP A 80 -7.49 -14.86 2.38
N GLY A 81 -7.82 -13.60 2.10
CA GLY A 81 -6.97 -12.45 2.41
C GLY A 81 -6.22 -11.87 1.21
N LEU A 82 -6.25 -12.52 0.05
CA LEU A 82 -5.73 -11.95 -1.19
C LEU A 82 -6.67 -10.88 -1.74
N SER A 83 -6.09 -9.85 -2.37
CA SER A 83 -6.85 -8.71 -2.91
C SER A 83 -7.50 -9.00 -4.28
N GLY A 84 -7.18 -10.14 -4.90
CA GLY A 84 -7.51 -10.45 -6.29
C GLY A 84 -6.63 -9.72 -7.31
N ARG A 85 -5.76 -8.80 -6.89
CA ARG A 85 -4.72 -8.21 -7.73
C ARG A 85 -3.51 -9.11 -7.76
N TYR A 86 -3.03 -9.40 -8.96
CA TYR A 86 -1.83 -10.19 -9.18
C TYR A 86 -1.17 -9.84 -10.50
N THR A 87 0.12 -10.14 -10.63
CA THR A 87 0.87 -10.01 -11.88
C THR A 87 1.69 -11.28 -12.10
N LEU A 88 1.53 -11.88 -13.26
CA LEU A 88 2.31 -13.04 -13.67
C LEU A 88 3.34 -12.61 -14.71
N ARG A 89 4.57 -13.13 -14.61
CA ARG A 89 5.66 -12.81 -15.52
C ARG A 89 6.48 -14.04 -15.89
N SER A 90 6.94 -14.03 -17.14
CA SER A 90 7.96 -14.98 -17.61
C SER A 90 8.96 -14.23 -18.49
N TYR A 91 10.21 -14.63 -18.42
CA TYR A 91 11.29 -14.05 -19.22
C TYR A 91 11.83 -15.11 -20.18
N THR A 92 12.03 -14.72 -21.42
CA THR A 92 12.71 -15.53 -22.43
C THR A 92 13.45 -14.64 -23.41
N TYR A 93 14.05 -15.21 -24.41
CA TYR A 93 14.71 -14.50 -25.49
C TYR A 93 14.15 -14.95 -26.83
N ALA A 94 14.05 -14.03 -27.79
CA ALA A 94 13.61 -14.34 -29.13
C ALA A 94 14.45 -13.60 -30.16
N THR A 95 14.59 -14.20 -31.34
CA THR A 95 15.05 -13.53 -32.54
C THR A 95 13.84 -12.89 -33.22
N TYR A 96 13.99 -11.68 -33.72
CA TYR A 96 12.92 -10.90 -34.30
C TYR A 96 12.99 -10.90 -35.84
N PHE A 97 11.86 -11.18 -36.49
CA PHE A 97 11.74 -11.19 -37.96
C PHE A 97 10.56 -10.31 -38.38
N ASP A 98 10.62 -9.78 -39.60
CA ASP A 98 9.49 -9.14 -40.25
C ASP A 98 8.44 -10.21 -40.70
N ALA A 99 7.33 -9.76 -41.25
CA ALA A 99 6.27 -10.66 -41.73
C ALA A 99 6.71 -11.59 -42.88
N ASP A 100 7.75 -11.23 -43.61
CA ASP A 100 8.33 -11.99 -44.73
C ASP A 100 9.44 -12.96 -44.25
N GLY A 101 9.78 -12.96 -42.96
CA GLY A 101 10.81 -13.81 -42.36
C GLY A 101 12.23 -13.24 -42.45
N ASN A 102 12.40 -11.98 -42.82
CA ASN A 102 13.72 -11.34 -42.79
C ASN A 102 14.05 -10.88 -41.36
N LEU A 103 15.34 -10.98 -41.00
CA LEU A 103 15.81 -10.61 -39.68
C LEU A 103 15.64 -9.09 -39.45
N LEU A 104 15.03 -8.72 -38.32
CA LEU A 104 14.93 -7.34 -37.86
C LEU A 104 16.20 -6.93 -37.14
N GLU A 105 16.59 -5.67 -37.29
CA GLU A 105 17.81 -5.11 -36.71
C GLU A 105 17.61 -4.72 -35.25
N ILE A 106 18.45 -5.30 -34.36
CA ILE A 106 18.51 -4.93 -32.94
C ILE A 106 19.62 -3.88 -32.68
N ASN A 107 19.56 -3.21 -31.54
CA ASN A 107 20.63 -2.35 -31.09
C ASN A 107 21.78 -3.17 -30.52
N THR A 108 22.99 -2.99 -31.04
CA THR A 108 24.23 -3.62 -30.55
C THR A 108 25.27 -2.61 -30.10
N GLU A 109 24.92 -1.32 -30.16
CA GLU A 109 25.85 -0.24 -29.84
C GLU A 109 26.17 -0.22 -28.34
N GLY A 110 27.45 -0.31 -28.01
CA GLY A 110 27.93 -0.31 -26.64
C GLY A 110 27.59 -1.59 -25.83
N ALA A 111 27.06 -2.62 -26.47
CA ALA A 111 26.73 -3.88 -25.80
C ALA A 111 27.98 -4.74 -25.49
N ALA A 112 27.90 -5.52 -24.44
CA ALA A 112 28.83 -6.59 -24.15
C ALA A 112 28.72 -7.75 -25.16
N GLN A 113 29.74 -8.62 -25.20
CA GLN A 113 29.67 -9.84 -26.03
C GLN A 113 28.55 -10.76 -25.55
N VAL A 114 27.87 -11.39 -26.50
CA VAL A 114 26.79 -12.32 -26.25
C VAL A 114 27.20 -13.77 -26.58
N PRO A 115 26.58 -14.77 -25.97
CA PRO A 115 26.76 -16.18 -26.34
C PRO A 115 26.43 -16.44 -27.82
N GLU A 116 27.02 -17.48 -28.38
CA GLU A 116 26.70 -17.95 -29.76
C GLU A 116 25.19 -18.28 -29.85
N GLY A 117 24.54 -17.79 -30.89
CA GLY A 117 23.12 -17.94 -31.13
C GLY A 117 22.26 -16.77 -30.61
N TYR A 118 22.81 -15.91 -29.76
CA TYR A 118 22.10 -14.75 -29.18
C TYR A 118 22.44 -13.41 -29.85
N GLU A 119 23.20 -13.42 -30.95
CA GLU A 119 23.72 -12.21 -31.61
C GLU A 119 22.60 -11.28 -32.11
N ASN A 120 21.42 -11.88 -32.44
CA ASN A 120 20.26 -11.17 -32.96
C ASN A 120 19.03 -11.38 -32.06
N ALA A 121 19.25 -11.73 -30.80
CA ALA A 121 18.16 -11.94 -29.84
C ALA A 121 17.88 -10.66 -29.06
N GLY A 122 16.62 -10.52 -28.65
CA GLY A 122 16.19 -9.56 -27.66
C GLY A 122 15.46 -10.26 -26.51
N ARG A 123 15.39 -9.61 -25.35
CA ARG A 123 14.63 -10.11 -24.20
C ARG A 123 13.15 -9.98 -24.47
N VAL A 124 12.42 -11.04 -24.21
CA VAL A 124 10.96 -11.08 -24.22
C VAL A 124 10.45 -11.15 -22.79
N VAL A 125 9.67 -10.18 -22.42
CA VAL A 125 9.01 -10.07 -21.10
C VAL A 125 7.54 -10.36 -21.27
N ALA A 126 7.10 -11.53 -20.85
CA ALA A 126 5.69 -11.88 -20.90
C ALA A 126 4.99 -11.53 -19.61
N ASN A 127 3.81 -10.94 -19.72
CA ASN A 127 3.04 -10.45 -18.59
C ASN A 127 1.56 -10.81 -18.71
N SER A 128 0.92 -11.00 -17.55
CA SER A 128 -0.55 -11.01 -17.46
C SER A 128 -1.15 -9.62 -17.67
N ASN A 129 -0.41 -8.57 -17.32
CA ASN A 129 -0.75 -7.16 -17.57
C ASN A 129 0.54 -6.34 -17.64
N SER A 130 0.89 -5.82 -18.81
CA SER A 130 2.13 -5.09 -19.02
C SER A 130 2.18 -3.77 -18.26
N GLN A 131 1.05 -3.14 -17.93
CA GLN A 131 1.02 -1.90 -17.13
C GLN A 131 1.45 -2.10 -15.68
N GLU A 132 1.30 -3.30 -15.15
CA GLU A 132 1.69 -3.66 -13.79
C GLU A 132 3.14 -4.16 -13.70
N ASP A 133 3.85 -4.24 -14.83
CA ASP A 133 5.25 -4.63 -14.84
C ASP A 133 6.13 -3.54 -14.22
N SER A 134 7.18 -3.95 -13.50
CA SER A 134 8.12 -3.05 -12.84
C SER A 134 8.82 -2.08 -13.80
N TYR A 135 8.98 -2.44 -15.06
CA TYR A 135 9.51 -1.52 -16.07
C TYR A 135 8.60 -0.30 -16.28
N PHE A 136 7.28 -0.48 -16.19
CA PHE A 136 6.30 0.60 -16.36
C PHE A 136 5.93 1.29 -15.03
N THR A 137 5.94 0.56 -13.91
CA THR A 137 5.57 1.14 -12.62
C THR A 137 6.71 1.91 -11.95
N ASP A 138 7.94 1.39 -12.04
CA ASP A 138 9.10 1.93 -11.32
C ASP A 138 10.31 2.18 -12.24
N GLY A 139 10.34 1.54 -13.42
CA GLY A 139 11.49 1.49 -14.32
C GLY A 139 11.54 2.59 -15.39
N GLY A 140 10.62 3.56 -15.37
CA GLY A 140 10.65 4.71 -16.27
C GLY A 140 10.27 4.39 -17.71
N PHE A 141 9.52 3.30 -17.99
CA PHE A 141 8.95 3.05 -19.29
C PHE A 141 7.57 3.69 -19.40
N GLU A 142 7.30 4.31 -20.55
CA GLU A 142 6.02 4.97 -20.84
C GLU A 142 5.50 4.55 -22.23
N MET A 143 4.18 4.34 -22.32
CA MET A 143 3.52 4.09 -23.60
C MET A 143 3.50 5.36 -24.45
N VAL A 144 3.95 5.27 -25.69
CA VAL A 144 3.95 6.36 -26.68
C VAL A 144 2.73 6.25 -27.59
N GLU A 145 2.41 5.04 -28.04
CA GLU A 145 1.31 4.77 -28.99
C GLU A 145 0.73 3.38 -28.74
N GLY A 146 -0.57 3.21 -29.06
CA GLY A 146 -1.27 1.93 -28.98
C GLY A 146 -1.78 1.59 -27.58
N ASN A 147 -1.91 0.29 -27.30
CA ASN A 147 -2.50 -0.25 -26.09
C ASN A 147 -1.55 -1.21 -25.37
N SER A 148 -1.70 -1.31 -24.05
CA SER A 148 -1.00 -2.30 -23.21
C SER A 148 -1.49 -3.73 -23.54
N ILE A 149 -0.67 -4.71 -23.17
CA ILE A 149 -0.99 -6.12 -23.29
C ILE A 149 -1.61 -6.63 -22.00
N THR A 150 -2.64 -7.47 -22.13
CA THR A 150 -3.26 -8.24 -21.05
C THR A 150 -3.36 -9.71 -21.45
N THR A 151 -3.69 -10.59 -20.52
CA THR A 151 -3.90 -12.03 -20.80
C THR A 151 -4.96 -12.29 -21.88
N GLU A 152 -5.91 -11.37 -22.09
CA GLU A 152 -6.98 -11.52 -23.06
C GLU A 152 -6.59 -11.11 -24.48
N THR A 153 -5.46 -10.45 -24.66
CA THR A 153 -5.10 -9.85 -25.96
C THR A 153 -4.54 -10.84 -26.99
N GLY A 154 -3.89 -11.91 -26.57
CA GLY A 154 -3.32 -12.98 -27.40
C GLY A 154 -2.41 -12.56 -28.56
N SER A 155 -1.23 -13.16 -28.69
CA SER A 155 -0.28 -12.97 -29.80
C SER A 155 0.00 -11.50 -30.15
N GLN A 156 0.18 -10.65 -29.14
CA GLN A 156 0.50 -9.23 -29.30
C GLN A 156 1.83 -8.87 -28.64
N VAL A 157 2.46 -7.79 -29.13
CA VAL A 157 3.72 -7.30 -28.59
C VAL A 157 3.71 -5.78 -28.39
N LEU A 158 4.43 -5.32 -27.36
CA LEU A 158 4.89 -3.94 -27.26
C LEU A 158 6.34 -3.90 -27.66
N ILE A 159 6.71 -2.94 -28.48
CA ILE A 159 8.08 -2.74 -28.94
C ILE A 159 8.59 -1.35 -28.57
N HIS A 160 9.90 -1.22 -28.38
CA HIS A 160 10.51 0.06 -28.08
C HIS A 160 10.49 0.99 -29.31
N GLU A 161 10.33 2.31 -29.09
CA GLU A 161 10.23 3.29 -30.20
C GLU A 161 11.45 3.29 -31.11
N LYS A 162 12.67 3.15 -30.55
CA LYS A 162 13.90 3.10 -31.36
C LYS A 162 13.99 1.81 -32.19
N PHE A 163 13.48 0.69 -31.65
CA PHE A 163 13.36 -0.56 -32.43
C PHE A 163 12.34 -0.42 -33.57
N ALA A 164 11.20 0.19 -33.28
CA ALA A 164 10.17 0.49 -34.27
C ALA A 164 10.72 1.39 -35.39
N GLN A 165 11.39 2.49 -35.04
CA GLN A 165 11.99 3.41 -36.00
C GLN A 165 13.09 2.76 -36.86
N ARG A 166 13.95 1.94 -36.26
CA ARG A 166 15.05 1.25 -36.95
C ARG A 166 14.54 0.29 -38.01
N ASN A 167 13.41 -0.38 -37.74
CA ASN A 167 12.84 -1.40 -38.59
C ASN A 167 11.61 -0.95 -39.41
N GLY A 168 11.17 0.31 -39.25
CA GLY A 168 10.01 0.86 -39.94
C GLY A 168 8.68 0.22 -39.52
N LEU A 169 8.58 -0.23 -38.25
CA LEU A 169 7.38 -0.85 -37.70
C LEU A 169 6.44 0.18 -37.08
N SER A 170 5.16 -0.08 -37.16
CA SER A 170 4.07 0.74 -36.62
C SER A 170 3.07 -0.13 -35.86
N VAL A 171 2.23 0.49 -35.03
CA VAL A 171 1.11 -0.21 -34.37
C VAL A 171 0.19 -0.82 -35.44
N GLY A 172 -0.11 -2.10 -35.27
CA GLY A 172 -0.91 -2.91 -36.20
C GLY A 172 -0.08 -3.76 -37.16
N ASP A 173 1.22 -3.54 -37.27
CA ASP A 173 2.09 -4.36 -38.10
C ASP A 173 2.28 -5.75 -37.48
N THR A 174 2.56 -6.75 -38.34
CA THR A 174 2.90 -8.10 -37.91
C THR A 174 4.39 -8.33 -37.93
N MET A 175 4.93 -8.93 -36.89
CA MET A 175 6.29 -9.45 -36.85
C MET A 175 6.29 -10.91 -36.37
N LEU A 176 7.41 -11.61 -36.51
CA LEU A 176 7.56 -12.97 -35.99
C LEU A 176 8.58 -12.99 -34.87
N LEU A 177 8.24 -13.70 -33.80
CA LEU A 177 9.18 -14.04 -32.72
C LEU A 177 9.65 -15.47 -32.94
N GLY A 178 10.97 -15.66 -33.09
CA GLY A 178 11.60 -16.95 -33.26
C GLY A 178 12.28 -17.45 -31.99
N ASN A 179 12.15 -18.73 -31.70
CA ASN A 179 12.89 -19.34 -30.60
C ASN A 179 14.41 -19.23 -30.89
N VAL A 180 15.22 -18.87 -29.87
CA VAL A 180 16.66 -18.69 -30.04
C VAL A 180 17.38 -20.01 -30.33
N GLU A 181 16.91 -21.11 -29.76
CA GLU A 181 17.48 -22.44 -29.94
C GLU A 181 17.01 -23.13 -31.21
N ASP A 182 15.78 -22.85 -31.66
CA ASP A 182 15.18 -23.43 -32.85
C ASP A 182 14.52 -22.32 -33.72
N LYS A 183 15.35 -21.69 -34.57
CA LYS A 183 14.95 -20.54 -35.39
C LYS A 183 13.86 -20.84 -36.43
N ASP A 184 13.58 -22.12 -36.72
CA ASP A 184 12.50 -22.54 -37.60
C ASP A 184 11.14 -22.44 -36.89
N LYS A 185 11.12 -22.40 -35.59
CA LYS A 185 9.92 -22.20 -34.77
C LYS A 185 9.68 -20.71 -34.52
N THR A 186 8.75 -20.17 -35.29
CA THR A 186 8.35 -18.76 -35.15
C THR A 186 6.86 -18.67 -34.86
N ILE A 187 6.48 -17.61 -34.11
CA ILE A 187 5.07 -17.26 -33.84
C ILE A 187 4.80 -15.85 -34.37
N PRO A 188 3.72 -15.66 -35.16
CA PRO A 188 3.33 -14.33 -35.58
C PRO A 188 2.69 -13.56 -34.44
N VAL A 189 3.07 -12.30 -34.28
CA VAL A 189 2.56 -11.39 -33.29
C VAL A 189 2.25 -10.04 -33.91
N THR A 190 1.24 -9.35 -33.36
CA THR A 190 0.86 -8.01 -33.84
C THR A 190 1.42 -6.94 -32.89
N VAL A 191 2.00 -5.88 -33.41
CA VAL A 191 2.45 -4.73 -32.62
C VAL A 191 1.21 -4.01 -32.05
N ALA A 192 0.93 -4.21 -30.77
CA ALA A 192 -0.19 -3.60 -30.06
C ALA A 192 0.11 -2.17 -29.60
N GLY A 193 1.39 -1.88 -29.34
CA GLY A 193 1.81 -0.57 -28.89
C GLY A 193 3.32 -0.37 -28.95
N ILE A 194 3.69 0.89 -28.81
CA ILE A 194 5.07 1.37 -28.81
C ILE A 194 5.31 2.06 -27.49
N PHE A 195 6.43 1.73 -26.83
CA PHE A 195 6.85 2.35 -25.60
C PHE A 195 8.22 3.01 -25.72
N THR A 196 8.55 3.88 -24.80
CA THR A 196 9.88 4.52 -24.67
C THR A 196 10.37 4.42 -23.23
N ASN A 197 11.66 4.68 -23.02
CA ASN A 197 12.22 4.85 -21.69
C ASN A 197 12.51 6.34 -21.44
N THR A 198 12.17 6.83 -20.25
CA THR A 198 12.42 8.22 -19.82
C THR A 198 13.81 8.39 -19.21
N GLU A 199 14.40 7.30 -18.74
CA GLU A 199 15.73 7.27 -18.13
C GLU A 199 16.68 6.45 -19.01
N GLU A 200 17.93 6.91 -19.14
CA GLU A 200 18.98 6.14 -19.83
C GLU A 200 19.34 4.87 -19.04
N GLN A 201 19.64 3.80 -19.75
CA GLN A 201 20.07 2.56 -19.13
C GLN A 201 21.48 2.71 -18.54
N ASP A 202 21.61 2.66 -17.22
CA ASP A 202 22.88 2.86 -16.48
C ASP A 202 24.01 1.87 -16.83
N SER A 203 23.68 0.76 -17.49
CA SER A 203 24.60 -0.36 -17.75
C SER A 203 25.13 -0.43 -19.18
N ILE A 204 25.08 0.67 -19.94
CA ILE A 204 25.65 0.72 -21.29
C ILE A 204 27.14 0.33 -21.24
N GLY A 205 27.51 -0.69 -22.03
CA GLY A 205 28.85 -1.27 -22.06
C GLY A 205 29.08 -2.48 -21.14
N MET A 206 28.12 -2.79 -20.24
CA MET A 206 28.12 -3.98 -19.38
C MET A 206 26.98 -4.94 -19.69
N ALA A 207 25.87 -4.44 -20.26
CA ALA A 207 24.72 -5.25 -20.65
C ALA A 207 24.95 -5.93 -22.00
N PRO A 208 24.58 -7.21 -22.16
CA PRO A 208 24.53 -7.84 -23.48
C PRO A 208 23.46 -7.20 -24.35
N SER A 209 23.58 -7.32 -25.68
CA SER A 209 22.67 -6.67 -26.64
C SER A 209 21.20 -7.06 -26.40
N TYR A 210 20.94 -8.28 -26.03
CA TYR A 210 19.56 -8.76 -25.78
C TYR A 210 18.90 -8.15 -24.53
N ASP A 211 19.67 -7.49 -23.66
CA ASP A 211 19.19 -6.83 -22.44
C ASP A 211 19.16 -5.30 -22.54
N LEU A 212 19.53 -4.74 -23.70
CA LEU A 212 19.36 -3.32 -23.94
C LEU A 212 17.88 -2.97 -24.03
N TYR A 213 17.46 -1.85 -23.42
CA TYR A 213 16.06 -1.41 -23.38
C TYR A 213 15.44 -1.30 -24.77
N ASP A 214 16.23 -0.86 -25.76
CA ASP A 214 15.81 -0.76 -27.16
C ASP A 214 15.39 -2.10 -27.76
N ASN A 215 15.86 -3.24 -27.23
CA ASN A 215 15.66 -4.58 -27.75
C ASN A 215 14.69 -5.41 -26.91
N ILE A 216 14.12 -4.82 -25.83
CA ILE A 216 13.12 -5.50 -25.03
C ILE A 216 11.76 -5.46 -25.74
N VAL A 217 11.07 -6.59 -25.72
CA VAL A 217 9.73 -6.74 -26.23
C VAL A 217 8.84 -7.28 -25.12
N PHE A 218 7.66 -6.69 -24.90
CA PHE A 218 6.65 -7.25 -24.01
C PHE A 218 5.64 -8.05 -24.81
N THR A 219 5.14 -9.14 -24.23
CA THR A 219 4.13 -10.00 -24.86
C THR A 219 3.19 -10.62 -23.83
N ASP A 220 2.21 -11.39 -24.29
CA ASP A 220 1.36 -12.21 -23.43
C ASP A 220 2.03 -13.53 -23.01
N LEU A 221 1.50 -14.17 -21.96
CA LEU A 221 2.06 -15.42 -21.41
C LEU A 221 1.98 -16.61 -22.38
N SER A 222 0.97 -16.65 -23.25
CA SER A 222 0.81 -17.73 -24.22
C SER A 222 1.90 -17.68 -25.30
N THR A 223 2.22 -16.49 -25.79
CA THR A 223 3.31 -16.26 -26.74
C THR A 223 4.67 -16.66 -26.15
N ALA A 224 4.93 -16.31 -24.89
CA ALA A 224 6.16 -16.75 -24.22
C ALA A 224 6.22 -18.25 -24.01
N SER A 225 5.09 -18.87 -23.70
CA SER A 225 4.98 -20.33 -23.57
C SER A 225 5.36 -21.05 -24.87
N PHE A 226 4.90 -20.53 -26.00
CA PHE A 226 5.35 -21.05 -27.31
C PHE A 226 6.86 -20.89 -27.51
N LEU A 227 7.44 -19.77 -27.16
CA LEU A 227 8.88 -19.52 -27.27
C LEU A 227 9.70 -20.44 -26.35
N LEU A 228 9.19 -20.76 -25.17
CA LEU A 228 9.88 -21.57 -24.17
C LEU A 228 9.75 -23.07 -24.45
N TYR A 229 8.54 -23.52 -24.79
CA TYR A 229 8.20 -24.95 -24.84
C TYR A 229 7.85 -25.46 -26.25
N GLY A 230 7.68 -24.56 -27.20
CA GLY A 230 7.27 -24.90 -28.59
C GLY A 230 5.81 -25.36 -28.71
N THR A 231 5.00 -25.16 -27.68
CA THR A 231 3.56 -25.53 -27.67
C THR A 231 2.74 -24.36 -27.17
N GLU A 232 1.61 -24.08 -27.84
CA GLU A 232 0.66 -23.10 -27.32
C GLU A 232 -0.14 -23.69 -26.16
N GLY A 233 -0.45 -22.86 -25.18
CA GLY A 233 -1.50 -23.16 -24.20
C GLY A 233 -1.10 -23.86 -22.91
N THR A 234 0.19 -24.06 -22.62
CA THR A 234 0.61 -24.53 -21.30
C THR A 234 1.50 -23.47 -20.66
N THR A 235 0.96 -22.74 -19.73
CA THR A 235 1.69 -21.64 -19.13
C THR A 235 2.19 -22.03 -17.74
N ASN A 236 3.45 -22.44 -17.70
CA ASN A 236 4.18 -22.37 -16.45
C ASN A 236 4.76 -20.95 -16.33
N VAL A 237 4.42 -20.25 -15.27
CA VAL A 237 4.84 -18.88 -15.02
C VAL A 237 6.06 -18.87 -14.13
N GLN A 238 7.07 -18.05 -14.46
CA GLN A 238 8.29 -17.98 -13.65
C GLN A 238 8.10 -17.16 -12.37
N TYR A 239 7.36 -16.06 -12.46
CA TYR A 239 7.14 -15.11 -11.38
C TYR A 239 5.65 -14.84 -11.23
N GLY A 240 5.16 -14.90 -10.02
CA GLY A 240 3.83 -14.44 -9.66
C GLY A 240 3.89 -13.50 -8.47
N ASP A 241 3.43 -12.27 -8.65
CA ASP A 241 3.26 -11.30 -7.57
C ASP A 241 1.80 -11.31 -7.13
N PHE A 242 1.54 -11.55 -5.85
CA PHE A 242 0.21 -11.66 -5.29
C PHE A 242 0.02 -10.65 -4.17
N TYR A 243 -0.95 -9.75 -4.33
CA TYR A 243 -1.21 -8.66 -3.40
C TYR A 243 -2.22 -9.07 -2.33
N VAL A 244 -1.98 -8.65 -1.09
CA VAL A 244 -2.87 -8.94 0.04
C VAL A 244 -3.76 -7.74 0.38
N ASN A 245 -4.92 -8.01 0.98
CA ASN A 245 -5.82 -6.96 1.47
C ASN A 245 -5.29 -6.26 2.72
N ASP A 246 -4.66 -7.00 3.61
CA ASP A 246 -4.03 -6.50 4.83
C ASP A 246 -2.58 -6.98 4.93
N PRO A 247 -1.59 -6.09 4.84
CA PRO A 247 -0.19 -6.45 4.96
C PRO A 247 0.18 -7.13 6.29
N ASP A 248 -0.61 -6.95 7.35
CA ASP A 248 -0.40 -7.63 8.63
C ASP A 248 -0.67 -9.14 8.55
N GLU A 249 -1.46 -9.59 7.58
CA GLU A 249 -1.77 -11.01 7.36
C GLU A 249 -0.83 -11.70 6.35
N LEU A 250 0.12 -10.96 5.78
CA LEU A 250 0.98 -11.45 4.69
C LEU A 250 1.69 -12.76 5.04
N GLU A 251 2.23 -12.89 6.25
CA GLU A 251 2.95 -14.09 6.69
C GLU A 251 2.01 -15.31 6.82
N ARG A 252 0.79 -15.11 7.33
CA ARG A 252 -0.23 -16.16 7.39
C ARG A 252 -0.61 -16.61 5.98
N ILE A 253 -0.91 -15.66 5.10
CA ILE A 253 -1.31 -15.95 3.71
C ILE A 253 -0.20 -16.71 2.98
N MET A 254 1.06 -16.31 3.12
CA MET A 254 2.19 -17.02 2.54
C MET A 254 2.31 -18.45 3.06
N THR A 255 2.01 -18.68 4.33
CA THR A 255 1.99 -20.03 4.92
C THR A 255 0.85 -20.86 4.32
N ASP A 256 -0.36 -20.29 4.25
CA ASP A 256 -1.53 -20.96 3.67
C ASP A 256 -1.29 -21.33 2.19
N VAL A 257 -0.62 -20.45 1.44
CA VAL A 257 -0.23 -20.70 0.04
C VAL A 257 0.78 -21.85 -0.06
N GLN A 258 1.75 -21.94 0.85
CA GLN A 258 2.74 -23.02 0.84
C GLN A 258 2.14 -24.40 1.19
N GLU A 259 0.95 -24.44 1.76
CA GLU A 259 0.21 -25.69 2.03
C GLU A 259 -0.59 -26.19 0.83
N LEU A 260 -0.67 -25.40 -0.27
CA LEU A 260 -1.37 -25.80 -1.49
C LEU A 260 -0.62 -26.94 -2.20
N ASP A 261 -1.39 -27.91 -2.69
CA ASP A 261 -0.88 -28.99 -3.53
C ASP A 261 -0.62 -28.50 -4.97
N GLY A 262 0.30 -29.14 -5.69
CA GLY A 262 0.53 -28.89 -7.11
C GLY A 262 1.70 -27.98 -7.44
N VAL A 263 2.33 -27.36 -6.47
CA VAL A 263 3.59 -26.61 -6.62
C VAL A 263 4.72 -27.39 -5.97
N ASP A 264 5.83 -27.52 -6.68
CA ASP A 264 7.09 -27.96 -6.09
C ASP A 264 7.74 -26.79 -5.33
N TRP A 265 7.34 -26.61 -4.07
CA TRP A 265 7.84 -25.53 -3.21
C TRP A 265 9.36 -25.59 -2.97
N GLU A 266 10.01 -26.75 -3.15
CA GLU A 266 11.47 -26.85 -3.09
C GLU A 266 12.14 -26.16 -4.29
N SER A 267 11.45 -26.14 -5.43
CA SER A 267 11.89 -25.47 -6.66
C SER A 267 11.43 -24.02 -6.78
N CYS A 268 10.65 -23.53 -5.83
CA CYS A 268 10.19 -22.14 -5.77
C CYS A 268 10.85 -21.39 -4.60
N THR A 269 10.85 -20.07 -4.71
CA THR A 269 11.23 -19.16 -3.63
C THR A 269 10.08 -18.19 -3.41
N LEU A 270 9.55 -18.14 -2.18
CA LEU A 270 8.61 -17.11 -1.77
C LEU A 270 9.38 -15.95 -1.16
N THR A 271 9.16 -14.77 -1.68
CA THR A 271 9.79 -13.54 -1.18
C THR A 271 8.71 -12.56 -0.76
N ARG A 272 8.86 -12.01 0.44
CA ARG A 272 7.95 -11.04 1.04
C ARG A 272 8.34 -9.62 0.62
N TYR A 273 7.35 -8.81 0.25
CA TYR A 273 7.52 -7.40 -0.11
C TYR A 273 6.51 -6.52 0.63
N ASP A 274 6.90 -6.12 1.84
CA ASP A 274 6.12 -5.20 2.69
C ASP A 274 7.02 -4.31 3.55
N ASN A 275 8.29 -4.17 3.19
CA ASN A 275 9.27 -3.40 3.96
C ASN A 275 8.83 -1.95 4.18
N ASP A 276 8.28 -1.30 3.16
CA ASP A 276 7.82 0.08 3.25
C ASP A 276 6.64 0.21 4.21
N TYR A 277 5.72 -0.77 4.18
CA TYR A 277 4.64 -0.86 5.14
C TYR A 277 5.17 -1.06 6.57
N GLN A 278 6.09 -1.99 6.78
CA GLN A 278 6.65 -2.28 8.11
C GLN A 278 7.39 -1.05 8.69
N ASN A 279 8.19 -0.35 7.88
CA ASN A 279 8.88 0.88 8.28
C ASN A 279 7.89 2.01 8.65
N ALA A 280 6.83 2.16 7.86
CA ALA A 280 5.79 3.15 8.13
C ALA A 280 5.00 2.78 9.39
N LYS A 281 4.66 1.50 9.59
CA LYS A 281 3.98 0.97 10.76
C LYS A 281 4.77 1.19 12.04
N GLU A 282 6.07 0.84 12.07
CA GLU A 282 6.93 1.07 13.23
C GLU A 282 6.96 2.56 13.63
N SER A 283 7.05 3.46 12.65
CA SER A 283 7.02 4.90 12.88
C SER A 283 5.70 5.36 13.49
N LEU A 284 4.57 4.83 13.01
CA LEU A 284 3.24 5.15 13.53
C LEU A 284 2.98 4.57 14.92
N GLU A 285 3.39 3.33 15.19
CA GLU A 285 3.29 2.70 16.51
C GLU A 285 4.11 3.49 17.54
N GLY A 286 5.29 3.98 17.16
CA GLY A 286 6.09 4.88 17.98
C GLY A 286 5.32 6.16 18.36
N LEU A 287 4.67 6.79 17.39
CA LEU A 287 3.83 7.97 17.60
C LEU A 287 2.61 7.66 18.48
N GLN A 288 1.91 6.55 18.24
CA GLN A 288 0.76 6.12 19.04
C GLN A 288 1.14 5.92 20.52
N ASN A 289 2.27 5.30 20.79
CA ASN A 289 2.76 5.09 22.14
C ASN A 289 3.05 6.44 22.85
N ILE A 290 3.69 7.39 22.15
CA ILE A 290 3.95 8.74 22.68
C ILE A 290 2.62 9.46 22.99
N VAL A 291 1.64 9.40 22.08
CA VAL A 291 0.32 10.01 22.27
C VAL A 291 -0.41 9.37 23.45
N PHE A 292 -0.39 8.05 23.59
CA PHE A 292 -1.00 7.33 24.72
C PHE A 292 -0.39 7.75 26.07
N ILE A 293 0.95 7.84 26.14
CA ILE A 293 1.65 8.31 27.34
C ILE A 293 1.26 9.77 27.64
N ALA A 294 1.21 10.63 26.62
CA ALA A 294 0.82 12.03 26.77
C ALA A 294 -0.62 12.15 27.30
N ILE A 295 -1.57 11.38 26.79
CA ILE A 295 -2.96 11.33 27.27
C ILE A 295 -3.00 10.92 28.75
N ALA A 296 -2.25 9.88 29.14
CA ALA A 296 -2.20 9.41 30.51
C ALA A 296 -1.64 10.48 31.45
N VAL A 297 -0.52 11.11 31.09
CA VAL A 297 0.11 12.19 31.88
C VAL A 297 -0.82 13.39 32.01
N VAL A 298 -1.38 13.88 30.90
CA VAL A 298 -2.32 15.00 30.89
C VAL A 298 -3.54 14.68 31.76
N SER A 299 -4.10 13.47 31.67
CA SER A 299 -5.25 13.04 32.48
C SER A 299 -4.95 13.07 33.97
N VAL A 300 -3.78 12.58 34.40
CA VAL A 300 -3.35 12.62 35.80
C VAL A 300 -3.19 14.05 36.28
N ILE A 301 -2.50 14.90 35.53
CA ILE A 301 -2.31 16.31 35.85
C ILE A 301 -3.67 17.02 35.98
N CYS A 302 -4.55 16.82 35.02
CA CYS A 302 -5.90 17.37 35.01
C CYS A 302 -6.69 16.95 36.25
N PHE A 303 -6.63 15.68 36.64
CA PHE A 303 -7.29 15.17 37.84
C PHE A 303 -6.74 15.83 39.11
N LEU A 304 -5.43 15.91 39.27
CA LEU A 304 -4.78 16.52 40.45
C LEU A 304 -5.13 18.00 40.59
N VAL A 305 -5.07 18.75 39.49
CA VAL A 305 -5.37 20.18 39.47
C VAL A 305 -6.86 20.44 39.75
N LEU A 306 -7.74 19.60 39.16
CA LEU A 306 -9.18 19.67 39.45
C LEU A 306 -9.48 19.40 40.93
N ALA A 307 -8.86 18.35 41.51
CA ALA A 307 -9.02 18.01 42.91
C ALA A 307 -8.55 19.15 43.84
N LEU A 308 -7.37 19.75 43.53
CA LEU A 308 -6.85 20.91 44.25
C LEU A 308 -7.81 22.10 44.17
N PHE A 309 -8.27 22.42 42.94
CA PHE A 309 -9.18 23.54 42.71
C PHE A 309 -10.50 23.36 43.46
N LEU A 310 -11.10 22.16 43.41
CA LEU A 310 -12.32 21.85 44.16
C LEU A 310 -12.10 21.96 45.66
N THR A 311 -10.97 21.50 46.16
CA THR A 311 -10.64 21.60 47.58
C THR A 311 -10.54 23.07 48.04
N LEU A 312 -9.85 23.91 47.28
CA LEU A 312 -9.77 25.35 47.57
C LEU A 312 -11.14 26.03 47.48
N ARG A 313 -11.97 25.66 46.52
CA ARG A 313 -13.34 26.18 46.38
C ARG A 313 -14.24 25.80 47.56
N LEU A 314 -14.13 24.56 48.03
CA LEU A 314 -14.88 24.07 49.19
C LEU A 314 -14.46 24.77 50.46
N ARG A 315 -13.14 24.97 50.69
CA ARG A 315 -12.62 25.73 51.84
C ARG A 315 -13.20 27.13 51.90
N GLY A 316 -13.32 27.82 50.77
CA GLY A 316 -13.91 29.16 50.67
C GLY A 316 -15.43 29.24 50.96
N ARG A 317 -16.10 28.07 51.15
CA ARG A 317 -17.54 27.95 51.37
C ARG A 317 -17.89 27.27 52.70
N ILE A 318 -16.94 27.11 53.62
CA ILE A 318 -17.18 26.43 54.89
C ILE A 318 -18.30 27.10 55.69
N HIS A 319 -18.37 28.43 55.72
CA HIS A 319 -19.40 29.18 56.38
C HIS A 319 -20.80 28.96 55.79
N GLU A 320 -20.94 28.98 54.45
CA GLU A 320 -22.18 28.70 53.74
C GLU A 320 -22.64 27.25 54.00
N THR A 321 -21.71 26.32 54.03
CA THR A 321 -21.96 24.90 54.35
C THR A 321 -22.47 24.73 55.78
N GLY A 322 -21.88 25.43 56.72
CA GLY A 322 -22.30 25.45 58.12
C GLY A 322 -23.74 25.95 58.31
N VAL A 323 -24.12 27.02 57.60
CA VAL A 323 -25.50 27.53 57.59
C VAL A 323 -26.49 26.50 57.00
N TYR A 324 -26.17 25.82 55.92
CA TYR A 324 -27.02 24.78 55.35
C TYR A 324 -27.23 23.60 56.29
N LEU A 325 -26.16 23.15 56.98
CA LEU A 325 -26.22 22.09 57.96
C LEU A 325 -27.06 22.49 59.19
N ALA A 326 -26.93 23.76 59.66
CA ALA A 326 -27.75 24.30 60.75
C ALA A 326 -29.24 24.38 60.38
N MET A 327 -29.56 24.55 59.09
CA MET A 327 -30.95 24.52 58.60
C MET A 327 -31.48 23.08 58.37
N GLY A 328 -30.73 22.04 58.79
CA GLY A 328 -31.16 20.65 58.68
C GLY A 328 -30.94 20.01 57.27
N ILE A 329 -30.22 20.66 56.37
CA ILE A 329 -29.90 20.10 55.05
C ILE A 329 -28.83 19.01 55.23
N SER A 330 -29.05 17.81 54.70
CA SER A 330 -28.11 16.70 54.84
C SER A 330 -26.78 16.98 54.13
N LYS A 331 -25.67 16.47 54.67
CA LYS A 331 -24.32 16.58 54.07
C LYS A 331 -24.29 16.11 52.64
N GLY A 332 -24.99 15.03 52.30
CA GLY A 332 -25.09 14.49 50.94
C GLY A 332 -25.74 15.45 49.95
N SER A 333 -26.80 16.16 50.38
CA SER A 333 -27.48 17.17 49.54
C SER A 333 -26.58 18.39 49.24
N VAL A 334 -25.76 18.78 50.20
CA VAL A 334 -24.79 19.88 50.02
C VAL A 334 -23.67 19.46 49.04
N LEU A 335 -23.15 18.24 49.20
CA LEU A 335 -22.14 17.68 48.30
C LEU A 335 -22.69 17.55 46.89
N LEU A 336 -23.89 17.03 46.73
CA LEU A 336 -24.57 16.86 45.44
C LEU A 336 -24.79 18.21 44.72
N GLN A 337 -25.12 19.26 45.49
CA GLN A 337 -25.24 20.62 44.93
C GLN A 337 -23.91 21.12 44.36
N TYR A 338 -22.78 20.92 45.06
CA TYR A 338 -21.48 21.32 44.58
C TYR A 338 -21.05 20.54 43.34
N LEU A 339 -21.37 19.26 43.31
CA LEU A 339 -21.08 18.40 42.16
C LEU A 339 -21.87 18.85 40.92
N LEU A 340 -23.16 19.18 41.09
CA LEU A 340 -24.01 19.71 40.02
C LEU A 340 -23.51 21.05 39.47
N GLU A 341 -23.02 21.94 40.36
CA GLU A 341 -22.38 23.22 39.92
C GLU A 341 -21.17 22.98 38.99
N VAL A 342 -20.33 22.00 39.34
CA VAL A 342 -19.13 21.65 38.49
C VAL A 342 -19.55 21.02 37.20
N ILE A 343 -20.50 20.08 37.22
CA ILE A 343 -21.00 19.41 36.01
C ILE A 343 -21.62 20.40 35.03
N LEU A 344 -22.44 21.37 35.53
CA LEU A 344 -23.02 22.39 34.66
C LEU A 344 -21.96 23.26 33.95
N VAL A 345 -20.92 23.66 34.69
CA VAL A 345 -19.82 24.44 34.11
C VAL A 345 -18.96 23.60 33.16
N ALA A 346 -18.73 22.32 33.51
CA ALA A 346 -18.00 21.39 32.66
C ALA A 346 -18.74 21.11 31.34
N ALA A 347 -20.06 20.97 31.37
CA ALA A 347 -20.85 20.80 30.15
C ALA A 347 -20.74 22.01 29.21
N ILE A 348 -20.75 23.22 29.76
CA ILE A 348 -20.55 24.46 28.98
C ILE A 348 -19.15 24.51 28.41
N ALA A 349 -18.12 24.17 29.22
CA ALA A 349 -16.73 24.13 28.77
C ALA A 349 -16.53 23.13 27.62
N LEU A 350 -17.11 21.95 27.73
CA LEU A 350 -17.08 20.92 26.67
C LEU A 350 -17.72 21.42 25.37
N VAL A 351 -18.90 22.01 25.43
CA VAL A 351 -19.57 22.55 24.23
C VAL A 351 -18.74 23.62 23.54
N ILE A 352 -18.11 24.51 24.31
CA ILE A 352 -17.23 25.54 23.76
C ILE A 352 -15.98 24.92 23.15
N SER A 353 -15.34 23.94 23.82
CA SER A 353 -14.11 23.32 23.33
C SER A 353 -14.33 22.44 22.09
N PHE A 354 -15.55 21.96 21.81
CA PHE A 354 -15.88 21.32 20.53
C PHE A 354 -16.02 22.29 19.37
N GLY A 355 -16.20 23.56 19.64
CA GLY A 355 -16.36 24.62 18.62
C GLY A 355 -15.07 25.39 18.32
N THR A 356 -13.99 25.10 19.05
CA THR A 356 -12.65 25.67 18.85
C THR A 356 -11.69 24.68 18.24
#